data_620a3437bcacf10e354802e80e7dd7a6
#
_entry.id   620a3437bcacf10e354802e80e7dd7a6
#
_cell.length_a   1.000
_cell.length_b   1.000
_cell.length_c   1.000
_cell.angle_alpha   90.00
_cell.angle_beta   90.00
_cell.angle_gamma   90.00
#
_symmetry.space_group_name_H-M   'P 1'
#
loop_
_entity.id
_entity.type
_entity.pdbx_description
1 polymer ?
#
loop_
_entity_poly.entity_id
_entity_poly.type
_entity_poly.pdbx_seq_one_letter_code
_entity_poly.pdbx_strand_id
1 'polypeptide(L)'
;VKFFNDNIWLIAMAIISGAALLWPALQRRGKKISLLQATQLMNKGKTLVLDVREPGEFAAGHVREAKNIPLKELPNRVGELDKFRSKSVIVVCAAGVQSSRAAGQLQKAGFNEVFSLEGGLSAWQAQGLPTAK
;
A
#
# COMPACT_ATOMS: atom_id res chain seq x y z
N VAL A 1 38.28 23.55 5.10
CA VAL A 1 38.39 22.45 6.08
C VAL A 1 38.01 22.92 7.47
N LYS A 2 38.56 24.06 7.90
CA LYS A 2 38.26 24.61 9.22
C LYS A 2 36.77 24.98 9.37
N PHE A 3 36.14 25.51 8.31
CA PHE A 3 34.73 25.82 8.30
C PHE A 3 33.86 24.57 8.57
N PHE A 4 34.18 23.45 7.95
CA PHE A 4 33.45 22.20 8.17
C PHE A 4 33.65 21.65 9.57
N ASN A 5 34.87 21.72 10.10
CA ASN A 5 35.15 21.25 11.46
C ASN A 5 34.44 22.09 12.52
N ASP A 6 34.42 23.41 12.33
CA ASP A 6 33.80 24.33 13.29
C ASP A 6 32.27 24.28 13.26
N ASN A 7 31.69 23.83 12.15
CA ASN A 7 30.24 23.82 11.96
C ASN A 7 29.65 22.41 11.73
N ILE A 8 30.42 21.37 12.02
CA ILE A 8 30.02 19.99 11.78
C ILE A 8 28.73 19.62 12.51
N TRP A 9 28.54 20.15 13.70
CA TRP A 9 27.34 19.90 14.48
C TRP A 9 26.08 20.56 13.86
N LEU A 10 26.25 21.73 13.22
CA LEU A 10 25.18 22.38 12.47
C LEU A 10 24.79 21.57 11.22
N ILE A 11 25.80 21.04 10.54
CA ILE A 11 25.59 20.17 9.37
C ILE A 11 24.89 18.88 9.81
N ALA A 12 25.30 18.29 10.91
CA ALA A 12 24.66 17.09 11.45
C ALA A 12 23.19 17.35 11.81
N MET A 13 22.90 18.49 12.45
CA MET A 13 21.52 18.87 12.77
C MET A 13 20.67 19.07 11.50
N ALA A 14 21.24 19.68 10.48
CA ALA A 14 20.53 19.89 9.21
C ALA A 14 20.19 18.55 8.54
N ILE A 15 21.11 17.59 8.54
CA ILE A 15 20.90 16.25 7.98
C ILE A 15 19.82 15.51 8.78
N ILE A 16 19.87 15.53 10.11
CA ILE A 16 18.89 14.89 10.97
C ILE A 16 17.50 15.50 10.76
N SER A 17 17.42 16.84 10.70
CA SER A 17 16.15 17.52 10.44
C SER A 17 15.56 17.18 9.07
N GLY A 18 16.41 17.15 8.04
CA GLY A 18 15.99 16.76 6.69
C GLY A 18 15.50 15.32 6.64
N ALA A 19 16.22 14.40 7.29
CA ALA A 19 15.82 13.00 7.39
C ALA A 19 14.49 12.85 8.15
N ALA A 20 14.30 13.58 9.24
CA ALA A 20 13.08 13.56 10.01
C ALA A 20 11.87 14.06 9.20
N LEU A 21 12.07 15.05 8.33
CA LEU A 21 11.03 15.56 7.46
C LEU A 21 10.67 14.59 6.33
N LEU A 22 11.68 13.88 5.79
CA LEU A 22 11.48 12.93 4.70
C LEU A 22 10.99 11.56 5.18
N TRP A 23 11.24 11.22 6.44
CA TRP A 23 10.90 9.91 6.98
C TRP A 23 9.42 9.57 6.84
N PRO A 24 8.47 10.45 7.23
CA PRO A 24 7.05 10.17 7.03
C PRO A 24 6.66 10.00 5.56
N ALA A 25 7.30 10.74 4.66
CA ALA A 25 7.04 10.62 3.22
C ALA A 25 7.48 9.26 2.69
N LEU A 26 8.61 8.74 3.17
CA LEU A 26 9.09 7.41 2.81
C LEU A 26 8.19 6.31 3.37
N GLN A 27 7.65 6.49 4.57
CA GLN A 27 6.75 5.53 5.18
C GLN A 27 5.36 5.50 4.55
N ARG A 28 4.97 6.55 3.83
CA ARG A 28 3.66 6.65 3.18
C ARG A 28 3.49 5.75 1.97
N ARG A 29 4.54 5.03 1.58
CA ARG A 29 4.50 4.15 0.42
C ARG A 29 4.05 2.74 0.76
N GLY A 30 3.30 2.47 1.72
CA GLY A 30 2.84 1.13 2.05
C GLY A 30 3.92 0.04 1.90
N LYS A 31 3.93 -0.92 2.75
CA LYS A 31 4.88 -2.04 2.67
C LYS A 31 4.45 -3.00 1.57
N LYS A 32 5.41 -3.52 0.80
CA LYS A 32 5.14 -4.60 -0.15
C LYS A 32 4.97 -5.91 0.60
N ILE A 33 4.04 -6.73 0.15
CA ILE A 33 3.79 -8.05 0.73
C ILE A 33 3.88 -9.09 -0.39
N SER A 34 4.51 -10.23 -0.08
CA SER A 34 4.61 -11.33 -1.03
C SER A 34 3.28 -12.06 -1.18
N LEU A 35 3.13 -12.84 -2.24
CA LEU A 35 1.92 -13.65 -2.46
C LEU A 35 1.67 -14.61 -1.29
N LEU A 36 2.72 -15.24 -0.78
CA LEU A 36 2.61 -16.18 0.34
C LEU A 36 2.13 -15.46 1.61
N GLN A 37 2.76 -14.33 1.94
CA GLN A 37 2.39 -13.54 3.11
C GLN A 37 0.96 -13.02 3.00
N ALA A 38 0.55 -12.57 1.81
CA ALA A 38 -0.81 -12.10 1.56
C ALA A 38 -1.82 -13.23 1.79
N THR A 39 -1.54 -14.41 1.26
CA THR A 39 -2.40 -15.58 1.45
C THR A 39 -2.55 -15.93 2.92
N GLN A 40 -1.45 -15.88 3.67
CA GLN A 40 -1.47 -16.14 5.12
C GLN A 40 -2.32 -15.13 5.87
N LEU A 41 -2.22 -13.84 5.54
CA LEU A 41 -3.05 -12.80 6.16
C LEU A 41 -4.53 -12.99 5.82
N MET A 42 -4.84 -13.32 4.58
CA MET A 42 -6.22 -13.55 4.13
C MET A 42 -6.84 -14.74 4.88
N ASN A 43 -6.07 -15.79 5.13
CA ASN A 43 -6.53 -16.97 5.86
C ASN A 43 -6.83 -16.69 7.33
N LYS A 44 -6.28 -15.62 7.90
CA LYS A 44 -6.58 -15.21 9.28
C LYS A 44 -7.95 -14.54 9.40
N GLY A 45 -8.61 -14.21 8.29
CA GLY A 45 -10.01 -13.77 8.27
C GLY A 45 -10.31 -12.33 8.61
N LYS A 46 -9.29 -11.51 8.93
CA LYS A 46 -9.50 -10.10 9.32
C LYS A 46 -8.77 -9.15 8.37
N THR A 47 -8.77 -9.47 7.10
CA THR A 47 -8.04 -8.71 6.08
C THR A 47 -8.99 -8.26 4.98
N LEU A 48 -8.89 -6.99 4.61
CA LEU A 48 -9.57 -6.46 3.44
C LEU A 48 -8.64 -6.55 2.24
N VAL A 49 -9.11 -7.10 1.13
CA VAL A 49 -8.41 -7.03 -0.15
C VAL A 49 -9.08 -5.92 -0.98
N LEU A 50 -8.30 -4.89 -1.31
CA LEU A 50 -8.78 -3.74 -2.05
C LEU A 50 -8.16 -3.74 -3.44
N ASP A 51 -9.00 -3.86 -4.47
CA ASP A 51 -8.58 -3.81 -5.86
C ASP A 51 -8.79 -2.40 -6.41
N VAL A 52 -7.71 -1.76 -6.81
CA VAL A 52 -7.73 -0.36 -7.29
C VAL A 52 -7.67 -0.24 -8.81
N ARG A 53 -7.92 -1.35 -9.51
CA ARG A 53 -8.02 -1.35 -10.97
C ARG A 53 -9.35 -0.77 -11.44
N GLU A 54 -9.48 -0.56 -12.73
CA GLU A 54 -10.73 -0.10 -13.30
C GLU A 54 -11.83 -1.17 -13.15
N PRO A 55 -13.11 -0.76 -13.07
CA PRO A 55 -14.21 -1.72 -12.87
C PRO A 55 -14.28 -2.82 -13.93
N GLY A 56 -13.94 -2.51 -15.18
CA GLY A 56 -13.93 -3.50 -16.24
C GLY A 56 -12.88 -4.58 -16.04
N GLU A 57 -11.71 -4.20 -15.56
CA GLU A 57 -10.64 -5.14 -15.24
C GLU A 57 -11.03 -6.03 -14.05
N PHE A 58 -11.63 -5.42 -13.03
CA PHE A 58 -12.11 -6.15 -11.86
C PHE A 58 -13.18 -7.18 -12.26
N ALA A 59 -14.11 -6.81 -13.11
CA ALA A 59 -15.17 -7.71 -13.56
C ALA A 59 -14.64 -8.89 -14.38
N ALA A 60 -13.52 -8.70 -15.07
CA ALA A 60 -12.89 -9.76 -15.88
C ALA A 60 -12.17 -10.81 -15.02
N GLY A 61 -11.88 -10.50 -13.79
CA GLY A 61 -11.24 -11.43 -12.85
C GLY A 61 -10.54 -10.67 -11.74
N HIS A 62 -10.71 -11.12 -10.50
CA HIS A 62 -10.15 -10.46 -9.32
C HIS A 62 -9.90 -11.48 -8.20
N VAL A 63 -9.16 -11.08 -7.20
CA VAL A 63 -8.97 -11.90 -6.00
C VAL A 63 -10.33 -12.10 -5.33
N ARG A 64 -10.62 -13.31 -4.89
CA ARG A 64 -11.90 -13.63 -4.25
C ARG A 64 -12.16 -12.70 -3.06
N GLU A 65 -13.41 -12.23 -2.95
CA GLU A 65 -13.87 -11.33 -1.89
C GLU A 65 -13.22 -9.95 -1.90
N ALA A 66 -12.47 -9.60 -2.94
CA ALA A 66 -11.88 -8.28 -3.06
C ALA A 66 -12.95 -7.21 -3.30
N LYS A 67 -12.74 -6.04 -2.71
CA LYS A 67 -13.59 -4.87 -2.95
C LYS A 67 -12.90 -4.01 -4.00
N ASN A 68 -13.67 -3.51 -4.98
CA ASN A 68 -13.14 -2.65 -6.03
C ASN A 68 -13.43 -1.19 -5.75
N ILE A 69 -12.38 -0.40 -5.63
CA ILE A 69 -12.43 1.06 -5.62
C ILE A 69 -11.29 1.53 -6.53
N PRO A 70 -11.60 2.02 -7.74
CA PRO A 70 -10.53 2.51 -8.65
C PRO A 70 -9.67 3.57 -7.99
N LEU A 71 -8.38 3.58 -8.31
CA LEU A 71 -7.41 4.50 -7.70
C LEU A 71 -7.86 5.96 -7.76
N LYS A 72 -8.41 6.40 -8.89
CA LYS A 72 -8.87 7.78 -9.07
C LYS A 72 -10.04 8.16 -8.19
N GLU A 73 -10.83 7.18 -7.74
CA GLU A 73 -11.99 7.40 -6.89
C GLU A 73 -11.66 7.22 -5.40
N LEU A 74 -10.52 6.64 -5.09
CA LEU A 74 -10.15 6.27 -3.73
C LEU A 74 -10.21 7.46 -2.76
N PRO A 75 -9.67 8.66 -3.08
CA PRO A 75 -9.73 9.79 -2.15
C PRO A 75 -11.15 10.16 -1.72
N ASN A 76 -12.13 10.00 -2.63
CA ASN A 76 -13.53 10.34 -2.35
C ASN A 76 -14.31 9.20 -1.69
N ARG A 77 -13.75 7.99 -1.70
CA ARG A 77 -14.45 6.78 -1.23
C ARG A 77 -13.77 6.12 -0.04
N VAL A 78 -12.75 6.73 0.52
CA VAL A 78 -12.03 6.18 1.69
C VAL A 78 -12.98 5.91 2.86
N GLY A 79 -14.01 6.74 3.04
CA GLY A 79 -14.99 6.56 4.10
C GLY A 79 -15.73 5.22 4.06
N GLU A 80 -15.86 4.60 2.89
CA GLU A 80 -16.45 3.27 2.76
C GLU A 80 -15.63 2.18 3.45
N LEU A 81 -14.36 2.47 3.74
CA LEU A 81 -13.43 1.53 4.34
C LEU A 81 -13.17 1.78 5.82
N ASP A 82 -13.92 2.68 6.46
CA ASP A 82 -13.68 3.10 7.84
C ASP A 82 -13.62 1.93 8.82
N LYS A 83 -14.46 0.92 8.64
CA LYS A 83 -14.49 -0.25 9.52
C LYS A 83 -13.23 -1.11 9.43
N PHE A 84 -12.40 -0.89 8.42
CA PHE A 84 -11.16 -1.63 8.23
C PHE A 84 -9.90 -0.87 8.68
N ARG A 85 -10.05 0.31 9.28
CA ARG A 85 -8.89 1.13 9.70
C ARG A 85 -7.98 0.43 10.68
N SER A 86 -8.53 -0.42 11.55
CA SER A 86 -7.76 -1.20 12.53
C SER A 86 -7.39 -2.58 12.03
N LYS A 87 -7.75 -2.93 10.81
CA LYS A 87 -7.50 -4.24 10.20
C LYS A 87 -6.42 -4.14 9.14
N SER A 88 -5.90 -5.28 8.70
CA SER A 88 -4.95 -5.33 7.60
C SER A 88 -5.66 -5.11 6.27
N VAL A 89 -5.07 -4.27 5.42
CA VAL A 89 -5.57 -4.00 4.07
C VAL A 89 -4.48 -4.39 3.07
N ILE A 90 -4.84 -5.24 2.13
CA ILE A 90 -3.95 -5.62 1.02
C ILE A 90 -4.48 -4.95 -0.24
N VAL A 91 -3.67 -4.07 -0.82
CA VAL A 91 -4.04 -3.34 -2.04
C VAL A 91 -3.50 -4.07 -3.26
N VAL A 92 -4.37 -4.31 -4.22
CA VAL A 92 -4.04 -5.06 -5.45
C VAL A 92 -4.27 -4.16 -6.67
N CYS A 93 -3.30 -4.17 -7.58
CA CYS A 93 -3.44 -3.57 -8.91
C CYS A 93 -2.98 -4.57 -9.97
N ALA A 94 -2.89 -4.16 -11.24
CA ALA A 94 -2.49 -5.07 -12.31
C ALA A 94 -1.07 -5.62 -12.11
N ALA A 95 -0.10 -4.75 -11.82
CA ALA A 95 1.31 -5.11 -11.75
C ALA A 95 2.06 -4.60 -10.50
N GLY A 96 1.37 -4.00 -9.53
CA GLY A 96 1.96 -3.55 -8.28
C GLY A 96 2.36 -2.07 -8.19
N VAL A 97 2.27 -1.32 -9.28
CA VAL A 97 2.68 0.09 -9.30
C VAL A 97 1.62 1.00 -8.69
N GLN A 98 0.37 0.86 -9.10
CA GLN A 98 -0.73 1.68 -8.61
C GLN A 98 -1.09 1.36 -7.17
N SER A 99 -0.92 0.11 -6.76
CA SER A 99 -1.22 -0.31 -5.39
C SER A 99 -0.32 0.38 -4.37
N SER A 100 0.93 0.68 -4.71
CA SER A 100 1.83 1.44 -3.84
C SER A 100 1.31 2.85 -3.57
N ARG A 101 0.75 3.50 -4.58
CA ARG A 101 0.15 4.84 -4.43
C ARG A 101 -1.11 4.78 -3.57
N ALA A 102 -1.96 3.79 -3.83
CA ALA A 102 -3.19 3.60 -3.06
C ALA A 102 -2.87 3.29 -1.59
N ALA A 103 -1.88 2.43 -1.34
CA ALA A 103 -1.45 2.12 0.02
C ALA A 103 -0.96 3.38 0.75
N GLY A 104 -0.22 4.25 0.07
CA GLY A 104 0.22 5.51 0.63
C GLY A 104 -0.94 6.43 0.99
N GLN A 105 -1.95 6.51 0.14
CA GLN A 105 -3.17 7.29 0.41
C GLN A 105 -3.93 6.77 1.62
N LEU A 106 -4.05 5.45 1.76
CA LEU A 106 -4.72 4.84 2.90
C LEU A 106 -3.96 5.07 4.20
N GLN A 107 -2.63 4.97 4.19
CA GLN A 107 -1.83 5.26 5.37
C GLN A 107 -2.00 6.70 5.82
N LYS A 108 -2.02 7.63 4.88
CA LYS A 108 -2.26 9.05 5.15
C LYS A 108 -3.65 9.27 5.74
N ALA A 109 -4.61 8.45 5.36
CA ALA A 109 -5.98 8.53 5.85
C ALA A 109 -6.19 7.85 7.22
N GLY A 110 -5.16 7.27 7.81
CA GLY A 110 -5.21 6.69 9.15
C GLY A 110 -5.31 5.19 9.24
N PHE A 111 -5.09 4.48 8.14
CA PHE A 111 -5.06 3.02 8.15
C PHE A 111 -3.72 2.53 8.69
N ASN A 112 -3.76 1.64 9.68
CA ASN A 112 -2.57 1.19 10.41
C ASN A 112 -1.71 0.19 9.65
N GLU A 113 -2.32 -0.82 9.05
CA GLU A 113 -1.62 -1.90 8.36
C GLU A 113 -2.08 -1.96 6.90
N VAL A 114 -1.31 -1.34 6.01
CA VAL A 114 -1.59 -1.32 4.59
C VAL A 114 -0.43 -1.94 3.84
N PHE A 115 -0.73 -2.92 2.99
CA PHE A 115 0.26 -3.62 2.20
C PHE A 115 -0.09 -3.53 0.71
N SER A 116 0.93 -3.44 -0.12
CA SER A 116 0.81 -3.52 -1.56
C SER A 116 1.20 -4.93 -2.02
N LEU A 117 0.31 -5.60 -2.74
CA LEU A 117 0.61 -6.96 -3.23
C LEU A 117 1.69 -6.90 -4.30
N GLU A 118 2.80 -7.58 -4.04
CA GLU A 118 3.95 -7.60 -4.92
C GLU A 118 3.60 -8.28 -6.24
N GLY A 119 3.88 -7.60 -7.35
CA GLY A 119 3.54 -8.11 -8.68
C GLY A 119 2.06 -8.02 -9.05
N GLY A 120 1.20 -7.59 -8.14
CA GLY A 120 -0.23 -7.40 -8.38
C GLY A 120 -0.97 -8.65 -8.81
N LEU A 121 -2.11 -8.46 -9.49
CA LEU A 121 -2.95 -9.56 -9.95
C LEU A 121 -2.23 -10.45 -10.97
N SER A 122 -1.34 -9.87 -11.77
CA SER A 122 -0.58 -10.65 -12.76
C SER A 122 0.24 -11.76 -12.09
N ALA A 123 0.93 -11.44 -11.00
CA ALA A 123 1.68 -12.44 -10.24
C ALA A 123 0.76 -13.44 -9.55
N TRP A 124 -0.37 -12.98 -9.02
CA TRP A 124 -1.38 -13.82 -8.39
C TRP A 124 -1.90 -14.89 -9.34
N GLN A 125 -2.25 -14.49 -10.57
CA GLN A 125 -2.74 -15.40 -11.60
C GLN A 125 -1.66 -16.34 -12.11
N ALA A 126 -0.41 -15.84 -12.25
CA ALA A 126 0.71 -16.65 -12.69
C ALA A 126 1.02 -17.81 -11.74
N GLN A 127 0.74 -17.64 -10.45
CA GLN A 127 0.89 -18.69 -9.44
C GLN A 127 -0.32 -19.60 -9.31
N GLY A 128 -1.35 -19.40 -10.13
CA GLY A 128 -2.56 -20.22 -10.10
C GLY A 128 -3.42 -20.02 -8.85
N LEU A 129 -3.30 -18.88 -8.18
CA LEU A 129 -4.09 -18.60 -6.98
C LEU A 129 -5.55 -18.28 -7.32
N PRO A 130 -6.50 -18.53 -6.39
CA PRO A 130 -7.92 -18.41 -6.67
C PRO A 130 -8.35 -17.00 -7.07
N THR A 131 -9.16 -16.90 -8.12
CA THR A 131 -9.79 -15.66 -8.57
C THR A 131 -11.29 -15.87 -8.73
N ALA A 132 -12.04 -14.76 -8.80
CA ALA A 132 -13.48 -14.75 -9.03
C ALA A 132 -13.81 -13.78 -10.16
N LYS A 133 -15.02 -13.82 -10.65
CA LYS A 133 -15.55 -12.86 -11.63
C LYS A 133 -16.77 -12.16 -11.10
#